data_fcadf449418bd84812e35d416a1cbbea
#
_entry.id   fcadf449418bd84812e35d416a1cbbea
#
_cell.length_a   1.000
_cell.length_b   1.000
_cell.length_c   1.000
_cell.angle_alpha   90.00
_cell.angle_beta   90.00
_cell.angle_gamma   90.00
#
_symmetry.space_group_name_H-M   'P 1'
#
loop_
_entity.id
_entity.type
_entity.pdbx_description
1 polymer ?
#
loop_
_entity_poly.entity_id
_entity_poly.type
_entity_poly.pdbx_seq_one_letter_code
_entity_poly.pdbx_strand_id
1 'polypeptide(L)'
;MSVASTQDTLTPAQMREDFNYMMEQYEHIHPNPTWSLGEESYSELKQQTLAQLDHPMTQLDFWRIIARWNQHFDGHTHVGWPTIPPMPAGMIAFPPKSIVQYRNNKLFFSAYEAMPDSLRGCEILAINEHPSAEIIDSIMPYVSHESEAHINNVILRSLYWFYQAFYGYSSQMEFLYRTTDGENTVLLDRRALYTWLVQVGDVGEIGGEGVRDCPWHFSIFPEQDVALFEFNTCGPNDKFPQFDSVVAACIDSVNHYGINHLFVDISHNGGGNDAFCKRFLCHLDGLPDTVAAMDMTDTEMGTVANPEEKRVKMSFTPKHPLYGGKLYFIQSQFTYSAAILLANLAKQYRLGPVIGEETGGLTTTFTRHNSISLPNSGLTFYCSDKQFRHFGTTGSRGVLPDISLEIGYKYLFRSFTAEELQKMITMSNQKDKQ
;
A
#
# COMPACT_ATOMS: atom_id res chain seq x y z
N MET A 1 4.32 -43.42 8.78
CA MET A 1 2.89 -43.27 8.45
C MET A 1 2.60 -41.78 8.54
N SER A 2 2.54 -41.12 7.41
CA SER A 2 2.21 -39.69 7.31
C SER A 2 0.69 -39.57 7.51
N VAL A 3 0.27 -39.00 8.62
CA VAL A 3 -1.12 -38.52 8.78
C VAL A 3 -1.23 -37.32 7.86
N ALA A 4 -1.75 -37.52 6.66
CA ALA A 4 -2.28 -36.42 5.87
C ALA A 4 -3.42 -35.83 6.70
N SER A 5 -3.29 -34.60 7.20
CA SER A 5 -4.40 -33.87 7.74
C SER A 5 -5.43 -33.77 6.62
N THR A 6 -6.59 -34.38 6.80
CA THR A 6 -7.75 -34.10 5.96
C THR A 6 -8.02 -32.62 6.10
N GLN A 7 -7.70 -31.84 5.09
CA GLN A 7 -8.08 -30.45 5.02
C GLN A 7 -9.62 -30.46 5.08
N ASP A 8 -10.20 -29.89 6.14
CA ASP A 8 -11.66 -29.84 6.30
C ASP A 8 -12.24 -29.13 5.06
N THR A 9 -13.11 -29.86 4.33
CA THR A 9 -13.78 -29.32 3.16
C THR A 9 -15.10 -28.68 3.57
N LEU A 10 -15.38 -27.50 3.02
CA LEU A 10 -16.66 -26.83 3.15
C LEU A 10 -17.69 -27.47 2.23
N THR A 11 -18.88 -27.73 2.74
CA THR A 11 -20.00 -28.18 1.91
C THR A 11 -20.58 -27.04 1.08
N PRO A 12 -21.30 -27.32 -0.03
CA PRO A 12 -22.01 -26.28 -0.79
C PRO A 12 -22.94 -25.39 0.04
N ALA A 13 -23.61 -25.97 1.04
CA ALA A 13 -24.49 -25.22 1.93
C ALA A 13 -23.71 -24.21 2.79
N GLN A 14 -22.62 -24.64 3.39
CA GLN A 14 -21.74 -23.78 4.20
C GLN A 14 -21.12 -22.65 3.38
N MET A 15 -20.63 -22.93 2.17
CA MET A 15 -20.06 -21.92 1.28
C MET A 15 -21.09 -20.88 0.82
N ARG A 16 -22.30 -21.34 0.51
CA ARG A 16 -23.42 -20.43 0.15
C ARG A 16 -23.87 -19.58 1.32
N GLU A 17 -23.89 -20.14 2.52
CA GLU A 17 -24.18 -19.38 3.74
C GLU A 17 -23.12 -18.29 3.97
N ASP A 18 -21.83 -18.62 3.91
CA ASP A 18 -20.73 -17.68 4.04
C ASP A 18 -20.78 -16.56 3.00
N PHE A 19 -20.98 -16.93 1.72
CA PHE A 19 -21.04 -15.94 0.65
C PHE A 19 -22.26 -15.02 0.78
N ASN A 20 -23.45 -15.57 1.08
CA ASN A 20 -24.63 -14.76 1.30
C ASN A 20 -24.46 -13.83 2.50
N TYR A 21 -23.90 -14.32 3.61
CA TYR A 21 -23.59 -13.50 4.78
C TYR A 21 -22.61 -12.37 4.44
N MET A 22 -21.53 -12.67 3.71
CA MET A 22 -20.58 -11.66 3.24
C MET A 22 -21.26 -10.56 2.44
N MET A 23 -22.10 -10.93 1.45
CA MET A 23 -22.78 -9.97 0.58
C MET A 23 -23.84 -9.16 1.36
N GLU A 24 -24.56 -9.79 2.29
CA GLU A 24 -25.49 -9.11 3.16
C GLU A 24 -24.81 -8.08 4.05
N GLN A 25 -23.65 -8.43 4.63
CA GLN A 25 -22.84 -7.48 5.40
C GLN A 25 -22.32 -6.35 4.52
N TYR A 26 -21.85 -6.63 3.30
CA TYR A 26 -21.41 -5.63 2.35
C TYR A 26 -22.52 -4.66 1.99
N GLU A 27 -23.70 -5.16 1.62
CA GLU A 27 -24.89 -4.37 1.29
C GLU A 27 -25.40 -3.51 2.46
N HIS A 28 -25.19 -3.98 3.69
CA HIS A 28 -25.61 -3.28 4.91
C HIS A 28 -24.61 -2.21 5.39
N ILE A 29 -23.33 -2.46 5.24
CA ILE A 29 -22.25 -1.64 5.83
C ILE A 29 -21.68 -0.64 4.83
N HIS A 30 -21.46 -1.08 3.57
CA HIS A 30 -20.75 -0.25 2.59
C HIS A 30 -21.61 0.93 2.12
N PRO A 31 -21.07 2.16 2.04
CA PRO A 31 -21.83 3.36 1.64
C PRO A 31 -22.45 3.29 0.24
N ASN A 32 -21.82 2.55 -0.68
CA ASN A 32 -22.30 2.36 -2.05
C ASN A 32 -21.87 0.98 -2.57
N PRO A 33 -22.62 -0.10 -2.28
CA PRO A 33 -22.21 -1.47 -2.64
C PRO A 33 -22.09 -1.72 -4.15
N THR A 34 -22.76 -0.95 -4.97
CA THR A 34 -22.77 -1.13 -6.43
C THR A 34 -21.91 -0.12 -7.19
N TRP A 35 -21.03 0.61 -6.47
CA TRP A 35 -20.25 1.75 -6.99
C TRP A 35 -19.46 1.45 -8.27
N SER A 36 -18.92 0.22 -8.41
CA SER A 36 -18.07 -0.17 -9.53
C SER A 36 -18.82 -0.89 -10.65
N LEU A 37 -19.89 -1.63 -10.33
CA LEU A 37 -20.59 -2.51 -11.26
C LEU A 37 -21.95 -1.97 -11.74
N GLY A 38 -22.60 -1.15 -10.92
CA GLY A 38 -24.03 -0.87 -11.06
C GLY A 38 -24.90 -2.07 -10.62
N GLU A 39 -26.21 -1.82 -10.44
CA GLU A 39 -27.11 -2.79 -9.80
C GLU A 39 -27.30 -4.09 -10.60
N GLU A 40 -27.43 -4.00 -11.93
CA GLU A 40 -27.69 -5.15 -12.80
C GLU A 40 -26.48 -6.13 -12.80
N SER A 41 -25.28 -5.63 -13.16
CA SER A 41 -24.07 -6.44 -13.19
C SER A 41 -23.68 -6.99 -11.81
N TYR A 42 -23.94 -6.23 -10.74
CA TYR A 42 -23.76 -6.68 -9.37
C TYR A 42 -24.65 -7.90 -9.05
N SER A 43 -25.93 -7.83 -9.41
CA SER A 43 -26.88 -8.93 -9.18
C SER A 43 -26.54 -10.17 -10.01
N GLU A 44 -26.13 -10.00 -11.25
CA GLU A 44 -25.71 -11.09 -12.14
C GLU A 44 -24.45 -11.78 -11.59
N LEU A 45 -23.43 -11.03 -11.19
CA LEU A 45 -22.20 -11.57 -10.64
C LEU A 45 -22.44 -12.35 -9.34
N LYS A 46 -23.36 -11.85 -8.48
CA LYS A 46 -23.78 -12.55 -7.25
C LYS A 46 -24.38 -13.92 -7.57
N GLN A 47 -25.26 -14.01 -8.56
CA GLN A 47 -25.84 -15.28 -9.01
C GLN A 47 -24.80 -16.22 -9.64
N GLN A 48 -23.92 -15.69 -10.49
CA GLN A 48 -22.83 -16.47 -11.09
C GLN A 48 -21.87 -17.04 -10.06
N THR A 49 -21.58 -16.29 -9.00
CA THR A 49 -20.74 -16.76 -7.89
C THR A 49 -21.43 -17.89 -7.12
N LEU A 50 -22.71 -17.73 -6.77
CA LEU A 50 -23.50 -18.78 -6.12
C LEU A 50 -23.60 -20.06 -6.91
N ALA A 51 -23.65 -19.99 -8.24
CA ALA A 51 -23.70 -21.14 -9.12
C ALA A 51 -22.40 -21.97 -9.11
N GLN A 52 -21.25 -21.36 -8.79
CA GLN A 52 -19.96 -22.05 -8.68
C GLN A 52 -19.81 -22.82 -7.35
N LEU A 53 -20.65 -22.54 -6.35
CA LEU A 53 -20.60 -23.18 -5.04
C LEU A 53 -21.49 -24.43 -5.00
N ASP A 54 -21.22 -25.41 -5.87
CA ASP A 54 -22.09 -26.56 -6.12
C ASP A 54 -21.49 -27.92 -5.67
N HIS A 55 -20.23 -27.95 -5.30
CA HIS A 55 -19.52 -29.15 -4.79
C HIS A 55 -18.62 -28.80 -3.59
N PRO A 56 -18.25 -29.78 -2.74
CA PRO A 56 -17.36 -29.54 -1.60
C PRO A 56 -15.98 -29.03 -2.03
N MET A 57 -15.45 -28.04 -1.35
CA MET A 57 -14.17 -27.37 -1.65
C MET A 57 -13.32 -27.18 -0.40
N THR A 58 -12.01 -27.02 -0.58
CA THR A 58 -11.12 -26.54 0.49
C THR A 58 -11.40 -25.04 0.76
N GLN A 59 -10.95 -24.52 1.92
CA GLN A 59 -11.01 -23.08 2.20
C GLN A 59 -10.31 -22.25 1.12
N LEU A 60 -9.17 -22.72 0.60
CA LEU A 60 -8.42 -22.03 -0.45
C LEU A 60 -9.18 -21.99 -1.79
N ASP A 61 -9.84 -23.09 -2.18
CA ASP A 61 -10.61 -23.13 -3.43
C ASP A 61 -11.87 -22.26 -3.31
N PHE A 62 -12.55 -22.29 -2.16
CA PHE A 62 -13.65 -21.37 -1.86
C PHE A 62 -13.19 -19.90 -1.91
N TRP A 63 -12.04 -19.59 -1.28
CA TRP A 63 -11.44 -18.25 -1.35
C TRP A 63 -11.17 -17.82 -2.80
N ARG A 64 -10.65 -18.71 -3.65
CA ARG A 64 -10.41 -18.42 -5.08
C ARG A 64 -11.68 -18.02 -5.84
N ILE A 65 -12.85 -18.44 -5.38
CA ILE A 65 -14.13 -18.04 -5.99
C ILE A 65 -14.58 -16.68 -5.43
N ILE A 66 -14.70 -16.54 -4.12
CA ILE A 66 -15.29 -15.34 -3.53
C ILE A 66 -14.35 -14.13 -3.55
N ALA A 67 -13.03 -14.33 -3.45
CA ALA A 67 -12.06 -13.24 -3.47
C ALA A 67 -11.90 -12.59 -4.86
N ARG A 68 -12.48 -13.17 -5.92
CA ARG A 68 -12.58 -12.49 -7.23
C ARG A 68 -13.48 -11.23 -7.17
N TRP A 69 -14.28 -11.09 -6.15
CA TRP A 69 -15.02 -9.87 -5.88
C TRP A 69 -14.12 -8.68 -5.52
N ASN A 70 -12.89 -8.95 -5.06
CA ASN A 70 -11.93 -7.90 -4.68
C ASN A 70 -11.70 -6.89 -5.83
N GLN A 71 -11.67 -7.33 -7.10
CA GLN A 71 -11.52 -6.42 -8.24
C GLN A 71 -12.66 -5.39 -8.38
N HIS A 72 -13.79 -5.62 -7.73
CA HIS A 72 -14.96 -4.77 -7.76
C HIS A 72 -15.18 -4.00 -6.46
N PHE A 73 -14.36 -4.29 -5.44
CA PHE A 73 -14.34 -3.59 -4.17
C PHE A 73 -13.40 -2.39 -4.20
N ASP A 74 -13.63 -1.44 -3.32
CA ASP A 74 -12.71 -0.33 -3.07
C ASP A 74 -11.41 -0.81 -2.44
N GLY A 75 -10.41 0.08 -2.34
CA GLY A 75 -9.08 -0.29 -1.84
C GLY A 75 -9.01 -0.68 -0.36
N HIS A 76 -10.06 -0.46 0.42
CA HIS A 76 -10.15 -0.87 1.83
C HIS A 76 -11.11 -2.04 2.06
N THR A 77 -11.97 -2.37 1.09
CA THR A 77 -12.89 -3.52 1.14
C THR A 77 -12.26 -4.70 0.42
N HIS A 78 -12.14 -5.84 1.08
CA HIS A 78 -11.58 -7.06 0.45
C HIS A 78 -11.87 -8.33 1.26
N VAL A 79 -11.87 -9.45 0.59
CA VAL A 79 -11.76 -10.76 1.22
C VAL A 79 -10.31 -10.97 1.62
N GLY A 80 -10.07 -11.18 2.91
CA GLY A 80 -8.74 -11.40 3.47
C GLY A 80 -8.09 -12.70 2.98
N TRP A 81 -6.83 -12.87 3.31
CA TRP A 81 -6.03 -14.02 2.86
C TRP A 81 -6.53 -15.34 3.45
N PRO A 82 -6.56 -16.42 2.66
CA PRO A 82 -6.83 -17.76 3.16
C PRO A 82 -5.62 -18.29 3.93
N THR A 83 -5.81 -19.37 4.65
CA THR A 83 -4.68 -20.13 5.20
C THR A 83 -3.92 -20.80 4.07
N ILE A 84 -2.68 -20.36 3.81
CA ILE A 84 -1.78 -21.03 2.87
C ILE A 84 -1.10 -22.18 3.60
N PRO A 85 -1.05 -23.38 3.01
CA PRO A 85 -0.35 -24.50 3.61
C PRO A 85 1.10 -24.15 3.95
N PRO A 86 1.65 -24.68 5.05
CA PRO A 86 3.03 -24.41 5.41
C PRO A 86 4.00 -24.94 4.34
N MET A 87 5.10 -24.23 4.14
CA MET A 87 6.11 -24.61 3.16
C MET A 87 6.72 -25.99 3.49
N PRO A 88 6.65 -26.95 2.56
CA PRO A 88 7.26 -28.25 2.77
C PRO A 88 8.79 -28.17 2.90
N ALA A 89 9.37 -29.13 3.62
CA ALA A 89 10.84 -29.22 3.75
C ALA A 89 11.52 -29.35 2.38
N GLY A 90 12.57 -28.56 2.16
CA GLY A 90 13.34 -28.58 0.90
C GLY A 90 12.77 -27.71 -0.21
N MET A 91 11.59 -27.12 -0.02
CA MET A 91 11.00 -26.17 -0.96
C MET A 91 11.45 -24.74 -0.67
N ILE A 92 11.23 -23.86 -1.63
CA ILE A 92 11.37 -22.42 -1.51
C ILE A 92 10.03 -21.75 -1.75
N ALA A 93 9.86 -20.60 -1.12
CA ALA A 93 8.75 -19.71 -1.37
C ALA A 93 9.10 -18.75 -2.52
N PHE A 94 8.09 -18.09 -3.08
CA PHE A 94 8.31 -17.01 -4.03
C PHE A 94 9.18 -15.90 -3.41
N PRO A 95 10.13 -15.32 -4.16
CA PRO A 95 11.00 -14.28 -3.63
C PRO A 95 10.22 -13.02 -3.19
N PRO A 96 10.68 -12.32 -2.12
CA PRO A 96 10.05 -11.08 -1.67
C PRO A 96 10.28 -9.91 -2.64
N LYS A 97 9.60 -8.78 -2.38
CA LYS A 97 9.71 -7.54 -3.17
C LYS A 97 11.12 -6.95 -3.27
N SER A 98 12.02 -7.33 -2.36
CA SER A 98 13.45 -7.01 -2.43
C SER A 98 14.17 -7.69 -3.59
N ILE A 99 13.62 -8.76 -4.12
CA ILE A 99 14.16 -9.54 -5.24
C ILE A 99 13.28 -9.44 -6.48
N VAL A 100 11.94 -9.68 -6.35
CA VAL A 100 10.98 -9.61 -7.47
C VAL A 100 9.94 -8.54 -7.23
N GLN A 101 9.76 -7.66 -8.21
CA GLN A 101 8.85 -6.54 -8.17
C GLN A 101 7.81 -6.60 -9.29
N TYR A 102 6.59 -6.17 -8.97
CA TYR A 102 5.57 -5.89 -9.96
C TYR A 102 5.53 -4.39 -10.25
N ARG A 103 5.47 -4.02 -11.51
CA ARG A 103 5.34 -2.63 -11.95
C ARG A 103 4.62 -2.57 -13.30
N ASN A 104 3.50 -1.87 -13.36
CA ASN A 104 2.77 -1.59 -14.62
C ASN A 104 2.56 -2.84 -15.49
N ASN A 105 1.89 -3.86 -14.95
CA ASN A 105 1.60 -5.13 -15.61
C ASN A 105 2.83 -5.94 -16.07
N LYS A 106 3.97 -5.76 -15.39
CA LYS A 106 5.20 -6.50 -15.65
C LYS A 106 5.87 -6.92 -14.36
N LEU A 107 6.65 -7.97 -14.43
CA LEU A 107 7.53 -8.41 -13.36
C LEU A 107 8.97 -8.01 -13.67
N PHE A 108 9.71 -7.64 -12.63
CA PHE A 108 11.11 -7.23 -12.73
C PHE A 108 11.92 -7.84 -11.59
N PHE A 109 13.18 -8.11 -11.83
CA PHE A 109 14.11 -8.15 -10.72
C PHE A 109 14.26 -6.76 -10.13
N SER A 110 14.43 -6.68 -8.81
CA SER A 110 14.57 -5.41 -8.11
C SER A 110 15.69 -4.56 -8.69
N ALA A 111 15.46 -3.26 -8.80
CA ALA A 111 16.48 -2.27 -9.17
C ALA A 111 17.38 -1.89 -7.98
N TYR A 112 17.21 -2.52 -6.82
CA TYR A 112 18.01 -2.27 -5.63
C TYR A 112 19.50 -2.54 -5.90
N GLU A 113 20.37 -1.65 -5.45
CA GLU A 113 21.81 -1.70 -5.73
C GLU A 113 22.51 -2.96 -5.23
N ALA A 114 21.95 -3.61 -4.21
CA ALA A 114 22.46 -4.87 -3.68
C ALA A 114 22.12 -6.11 -4.53
N MET A 115 21.22 -5.98 -5.53
CA MET A 115 20.96 -7.05 -6.49
C MET A 115 22.19 -7.26 -7.42
N PRO A 116 22.44 -8.50 -7.88
CA PRO A 116 23.46 -8.75 -8.89
C PRO A 116 23.28 -7.85 -10.11
N ASP A 117 24.37 -7.22 -10.60
CA ASP A 117 24.31 -6.28 -11.73
C ASP A 117 23.67 -6.88 -12.99
N SER A 118 23.89 -8.18 -13.23
CA SER A 118 23.32 -8.91 -14.38
C SER A 118 21.81 -9.09 -14.34
N LEU A 119 21.19 -8.92 -13.15
CA LEU A 119 19.74 -9.10 -12.95
C LEU A 119 19.04 -7.78 -12.64
N ARG A 120 19.75 -6.79 -12.10
CA ARG A 120 19.20 -5.56 -11.56
C ARG A 120 18.30 -4.83 -12.55
N GLY A 121 17.00 -4.73 -12.20
CA GLY A 121 16.00 -4.04 -13.01
C GLY A 121 15.61 -4.74 -14.31
N CYS A 122 16.08 -5.96 -14.56
CA CYS A 122 15.71 -6.73 -15.74
C CYS A 122 14.25 -7.17 -15.69
N GLU A 123 13.54 -7.09 -16.81
CA GLU A 123 12.18 -7.58 -16.97
C GLU A 123 12.17 -9.11 -16.92
N ILE A 124 11.32 -9.67 -16.06
CA ILE A 124 11.07 -11.11 -15.96
C ILE A 124 9.96 -11.47 -16.95
N LEU A 125 10.24 -12.36 -17.88
CA LEU A 125 9.34 -12.77 -18.94
C LEU A 125 8.51 -14.00 -18.58
N ALA A 126 9.11 -14.91 -17.83
CA ALA A 126 8.45 -16.12 -17.33
C ALA A 126 9.09 -16.59 -16.02
N ILE A 127 8.31 -17.33 -15.23
CA ILE A 127 8.76 -17.98 -14.00
C ILE A 127 8.35 -19.46 -14.12
N ASN A 128 9.34 -20.35 -14.12
CA ASN A 128 9.16 -21.73 -14.53
C ASN A 128 8.57 -21.78 -15.96
N GLU A 129 7.47 -22.50 -16.17
CA GLU A 129 6.79 -22.61 -17.46
C GLU A 129 5.70 -21.54 -17.66
N HIS A 130 5.50 -20.63 -16.68
CA HIS A 130 4.42 -19.64 -16.70
C HIS A 130 4.91 -18.27 -17.18
N PRO A 131 4.42 -17.76 -18.31
CA PRO A 131 4.67 -16.38 -18.72
C PRO A 131 4.25 -15.36 -17.65
N SER A 132 5.03 -14.32 -17.44
CA SER A 132 4.71 -13.28 -16.44
C SER A 132 3.35 -12.64 -16.65
N ALA A 133 2.91 -12.48 -17.88
CA ALA A 133 1.58 -11.96 -18.21
C ALA A 133 0.47 -12.88 -17.67
N GLU A 134 0.58 -14.19 -17.84
CA GLU A 134 -0.39 -15.16 -17.31
C GLU A 134 -0.43 -15.18 -15.78
N ILE A 135 0.75 -15.04 -15.14
CA ILE A 135 0.84 -14.94 -13.68
C ILE A 135 0.09 -13.68 -13.21
N ILE A 136 0.31 -12.54 -13.87
CA ILE A 136 -0.35 -11.28 -13.54
C ILE A 136 -1.86 -11.38 -13.78
N ASP A 137 -2.30 -11.90 -14.92
CA ASP A 137 -3.72 -12.07 -15.27
C ASP A 137 -4.44 -12.98 -14.26
N SER A 138 -3.76 -13.98 -13.71
CA SER A 138 -4.30 -14.86 -12.68
C SER A 138 -4.52 -14.15 -11.34
N ILE A 139 -3.74 -13.10 -11.05
CA ILE A 139 -3.77 -12.33 -9.79
C ILE A 139 -4.77 -11.17 -9.85
N MET A 140 -4.88 -10.49 -10.99
CA MET A 140 -5.66 -9.25 -11.12
C MET A 140 -7.09 -9.32 -10.58
N PRO A 141 -7.88 -10.39 -10.78
CA PRO A 141 -9.23 -10.47 -10.23
C PRO A 141 -9.32 -10.45 -8.69
N TYR A 142 -8.19 -10.61 -7.99
CA TYR A 142 -8.13 -10.70 -6.53
C TYR A 142 -7.62 -9.40 -5.87
N VAL A 143 -7.35 -8.38 -6.66
CA VAL A 143 -6.79 -7.11 -6.20
C VAL A 143 -7.89 -6.09 -6.01
N SER A 144 -8.18 -5.73 -4.76
CA SER A 144 -9.03 -4.57 -4.46
C SER A 144 -8.26 -3.28 -4.72
N HIS A 145 -8.90 -2.31 -5.38
CA HIS A 145 -8.19 -1.10 -5.81
C HIS A 145 -9.12 0.08 -6.09
N GLU A 146 -8.54 1.28 -6.09
CA GLU A 146 -9.20 2.53 -6.47
C GLU A 146 -8.58 3.14 -7.74
N SER A 147 -7.33 2.79 -8.06
CA SER A 147 -6.56 3.34 -9.19
C SER A 147 -5.51 2.34 -9.68
N GLU A 148 -4.95 2.56 -10.87
CA GLU A 148 -3.81 1.77 -11.37
C GLU A 148 -2.57 1.87 -10.46
N ALA A 149 -2.31 3.05 -9.91
CA ALA A 149 -1.22 3.25 -8.95
C ALA A 149 -1.44 2.42 -7.67
N HIS A 150 -2.70 2.29 -7.22
CA HIS A 150 -3.04 1.43 -6.09
C HIS A 150 -2.83 -0.06 -6.41
N ILE A 151 -3.17 -0.52 -7.61
CA ILE A 151 -2.87 -1.89 -8.08
C ILE A 151 -1.37 -2.18 -7.94
N ASN A 152 -0.51 -1.28 -8.41
CA ASN A 152 0.95 -1.43 -8.29
C ASN A 152 1.37 -1.63 -6.83
N ASN A 153 0.81 -0.86 -5.89
CA ASN A 153 1.11 -0.95 -4.47
C ASN A 153 0.64 -2.29 -3.88
N VAL A 154 -0.63 -2.68 -4.14
CA VAL A 154 -1.21 -3.92 -3.61
C VAL A 154 -0.44 -5.14 -4.11
N ILE A 155 -0.20 -5.25 -5.42
CA ILE A 155 0.52 -6.40 -5.99
C ILE A 155 1.98 -6.42 -5.51
N LEU A 156 2.68 -5.28 -5.49
CA LEU A 156 4.07 -5.21 -5.00
C LEU A 156 4.20 -5.78 -3.58
N ARG A 157 3.24 -5.45 -2.71
CA ARG A 157 3.25 -5.93 -1.31
C ARG A 157 2.79 -7.37 -1.15
N SER A 158 1.96 -7.86 -2.07
CA SER A 158 1.22 -9.11 -1.91
C SER A 158 1.56 -10.17 -2.97
N LEU A 159 2.46 -9.88 -3.92
CA LEU A 159 2.84 -10.79 -5.00
C LEU A 159 3.29 -12.17 -4.48
N TYR A 160 4.05 -12.17 -3.39
CA TYR A 160 4.47 -13.37 -2.68
C TYR A 160 3.25 -14.26 -2.31
N TRP A 161 2.23 -13.68 -1.66
CA TRP A 161 1.04 -14.38 -1.23
C TRP A 161 0.21 -14.89 -2.40
N PHE A 162 0.02 -14.07 -3.43
CA PHE A 162 -0.69 -14.46 -4.64
C PHE A 162 0.00 -15.62 -5.33
N TYR A 163 1.33 -15.52 -5.53
CA TYR A 163 2.06 -16.59 -6.18
C TYR A 163 1.94 -17.91 -5.40
N GLN A 164 2.07 -17.87 -4.08
CA GLN A 164 1.90 -19.06 -3.25
C GLN A 164 0.48 -19.64 -3.32
N ALA A 165 -0.54 -18.78 -3.35
CA ALA A 165 -1.93 -19.20 -3.43
C ALA A 165 -2.29 -19.88 -4.76
N PHE A 166 -1.60 -19.54 -5.87
CA PHE A 166 -1.91 -20.06 -7.20
C PHE A 166 -0.94 -21.12 -7.70
N TYR A 167 0.34 -20.96 -7.40
CA TYR A 167 1.42 -21.80 -7.95
C TYR A 167 2.13 -22.65 -6.89
N GLY A 168 1.87 -22.39 -5.59
CA GLY A 168 2.43 -23.16 -4.48
C GLY A 168 3.93 -22.94 -4.29
N TYR A 169 4.57 -23.96 -3.70
CA TYR A 169 6.00 -23.98 -3.41
C TYR A 169 6.76 -24.84 -4.43
N SER A 170 8.02 -24.52 -4.68
CA SER A 170 8.90 -25.27 -5.59
C SER A 170 10.24 -25.58 -4.93
N SER A 171 10.94 -26.62 -5.36
CA SER A 171 12.32 -26.87 -4.94
C SER A 171 13.32 -25.91 -5.54
N GLN A 172 12.96 -25.32 -6.68
CA GLN A 172 13.73 -24.32 -7.42
C GLN A 172 12.76 -23.53 -8.32
N MET A 173 13.14 -22.31 -8.72
CA MET A 173 12.42 -21.50 -9.70
C MET A 173 13.37 -21.09 -10.81
N GLU A 174 12.96 -21.27 -12.06
CA GLU A 174 13.66 -20.76 -13.23
C GLU A 174 13.01 -19.43 -13.66
N PHE A 175 13.82 -18.40 -13.81
CA PHE A 175 13.39 -17.09 -14.29
C PHE A 175 13.95 -16.87 -15.69
N LEU A 176 13.08 -16.73 -16.68
CA LEU A 176 13.43 -16.18 -17.99
C LEU A 176 13.34 -14.65 -17.89
N TYR A 177 14.41 -13.94 -18.25
CA TYR A 177 14.46 -12.50 -18.14
C TYR A 177 15.16 -11.84 -19.33
N ARG A 178 14.91 -10.56 -19.54
CA ARG A 178 15.43 -9.79 -20.67
C ARG A 178 16.54 -8.85 -20.24
N THR A 179 17.66 -8.90 -20.95
CA THR A 179 18.77 -7.93 -20.84
C THR A 179 18.89 -7.15 -22.15
N THR A 180 19.83 -6.20 -22.22
CA THR A 180 20.19 -5.49 -23.45
C THR A 180 20.70 -6.41 -24.56
N ASP A 181 21.31 -7.55 -24.18
CA ASP A 181 21.96 -8.47 -25.09
C ASP A 181 21.05 -9.65 -25.51
N GLY A 182 19.82 -9.71 -24.97
CA GLY A 182 18.84 -10.75 -25.27
C GLY A 182 18.18 -11.37 -24.04
N GLU A 183 17.59 -12.53 -24.25
CA GLU A 183 16.89 -13.27 -23.20
C GLU A 183 17.84 -14.27 -22.53
N ASN A 184 17.77 -14.37 -21.23
CA ASN A 184 18.62 -15.22 -20.40
C ASN A 184 17.77 -15.94 -19.35
N THR A 185 18.32 -17.02 -18.78
CA THR A 185 17.69 -17.73 -17.67
C THR A 185 18.57 -17.71 -16.43
N VAL A 186 17.94 -17.69 -15.26
CA VAL A 186 18.61 -17.90 -13.99
C VAL A 186 17.78 -18.85 -13.13
N LEU A 187 18.46 -19.81 -12.51
CA LEU A 187 17.86 -20.76 -11.61
C LEU A 187 18.04 -20.30 -10.16
N LEU A 188 16.94 -20.18 -9.45
CA LEU A 188 16.90 -19.84 -8.05
C LEU A 188 16.54 -21.09 -7.23
N ASP A 189 17.52 -21.66 -6.58
CA ASP A 189 17.34 -22.69 -5.56
C ASP A 189 17.41 -22.08 -4.15
N ARG A 190 17.28 -22.92 -3.13
CA ARG A 190 17.34 -22.48 -1.72
C ARG A 190 18.64 -21.75 -1.37
N ARG A 191 19.78 -22.19 -1.93
CA ARG A 191 21.08 -21.58 -1.65
C ARG A 191 21.20 -20.21 -2.31
N ALA A 192 20.80 -20.13 -3.58
CA ALA A 192 20.80 -18.86 -4.33
C ALA A 192 19.85 -17.85 -3.70
N LEU A 193 18.62 -18.26 -3.34
CA LEU A 193 17.65 -17.40 -2.65
C LEU A 193 18.23 -16.86 -1.33
N TYR A 194 18.79 -17.71 -0.49
CA TYR A 194 19.41 -17.28 0.76
C TYR A 194 20.57 -16.30 0.50
N THR A 195 21.40 -16.55 -0.49
CA THR A 195 22.51 -15.64 -0.86
C THR A 195 21.98 -14.26 -1.26
N TRP A 196 20.94 -14.22 -2.08
CA TRP A 196 20.33 -12.96 -2.51
C TRP A 196 19.66 -12.21 -1.34
N LEU A 197 18.94 -12.93 -0.49
CA LEU A 197 18.32 -12.33 0.72
C LEU A 197 19.38 -11.71 1.64
N VAL A 198 20.51 -12.38 1.84
CA VAL A 198 21.65 -11.82 2.61
C VAL A 198 22.20 -10.56 1.93
N GLN A 199 22.38 -10.57 0.61
CA GLN A 199 22.92 -9.44 -0.14
C GLN A 199 22.00 -8.22 -0.05
N VAL A 200 20.69 -8.41 -0.16
CA VAL A 200 19.71 -7.32 -0.07
C VAL A 200 19.36 -6.92 1.39
N GLY A 201 19.98 -7.58 2.38
CA GLY A 201 19.72 -7.31 3.79
C GLY A 201 18.37 -7.84 4.31
N ASP A 202 17.73 -8.73 3.58
CA ASP A 202 16.39 -9.26 3.86
C ASP A 202 16.46 -10.68 4.42
N VAL A 203 17.28 -10.88 5.45
CA VAL A 203 17.43 -12.16 6.15
C VAL A 203 16.48 -12.31 7.35
N GLY A 204 15.59 -11.36 7.55
CA GLY A 204 14.51 -11.42 8.52
C GLY A 204 13.45 -12.46 8.15
N GLU A 205 12.32 -12.44 8.81
CA GLU A 205 11.19 -13.32 8.49
C GLU A 205 10.81 -13.18 7.01
N ILE A 206 10.57 -14.28 6.31
CA ILE A 206 10.13 -14.32 4.91
C ILE A 206 8.86 -13.49 4.79
N GLY A 207 8.92 -12.39 4.07
CA GLY A 207 7.91 -11.34 4.07
C GLY A 207 8.39 -10.04 4.74
N GLY A 208 9.67 -9.99 5.11
CA GLY A 208 10.32 -8.82 5.72
C GLY A 208 10.02 -7.53 4.96
N GLU A 209 9.58 -6.55 5.70
CA GLU A 209 9.49 -5.17 5.24
C GLU A 209 10.92 -4.74 4.86
N GLY A 210 11.10 -4.01 3.77
CA GLY A 210 12.42 -3.58 3.31
C GLY A 210 13.13 -2.64 4.28
N VAL A 211 14.28 -2.12 3.90
CA VAL A 211 15.18 -1.26 4.69
C VAL A 211 14.51 -0.07 5.39
N ARG A 212 13.23 0.24 5.08
CA ARG A 212 12.40 1.25 5.76
C ARG A 212 11.51 0.69 6.87
N ASP A 213 12.00 -0.30 7.62
CA ASP A 213 11.25 -0.92 8.73
C ASP A 213 11.01 0.03 9.91
N CYS A 214 11.77 1.13 9.99
CA CYS A 214 11.51 2.16 10.98
C CYS A 214 10.28 2.99 10.57
N PRO A 215 9.19 3.00 11.36
CA PRO A 215 7.98 3.73 11.03
C PRO A 215 8.21 5.24 10.93
N TRP A 216 9.16 5.77 11.69
CA TRP A 216 9.53 7.19 11.72
C TRP A 216 11.02 7.33 11.96
N HIS A 217 11.68 8.05 11.08
CA HIS A 217 13.11 8.31 11.17
C HIS A 217 13.40 9.73 10.69
N PHE A 218 14.50 10.32 11.14
CA PHE A 218 14.97 11.59 10.59
C PHE A 218 16.48 11.61 10.43
N SER A 219 16.91 12.35 9.42
CA SER A 219 18.31 12.61 9.10
C SER A 219 18.56 14.12 9.03
N ILE A 220 19.68 14.57 9.56
CA ILE A 220 20.06 15.97 9.60
C ILE A 220 21.36 16.15 8.83
N PHE A 221 21.39 17.11 7.90
CA PHE A 221 22.51 17.44 7.05
C PHE A 221 22.85 18.93 7.19
N PRO A 222 23.54 19.34 8.27
CA PRO A 222 23.78 20.76 8.59
C PRO A 222 24.57 21.50 7.50
N GLU A 223 25.58 20.85 6.89
CA GLU A 223 26.40 21.46 5.86
C GLU A 223 25.62 21.79 4.57
N GLN A 224 24.54 21.04 4.31
CA GLN A 224 23.67 21.23 3.17
C GLN A 224 22.41 22.03 3.52
N ASP A 225 22.23 22.45 4.76
CA ASP A 225 21.02 23.17 5.24
C ASP A 225 19.73 22.42 4.97
N VAL A 226 19.73 21.07 5.06
CA VAL A 226 18.55 20.23 4.85
C VAL A 226 18.38 19.20 5.96
N ALA A 227 17.12 18.84 6.21
CA ALA A 227 16.72 17.72 7.03
C ALA A 227 15.66 16.89 6.32
N LEU A 228 15.61 15.59 6.62
CA LEU A 228 14.63 14.65 6.13
C LEU A 228 13.92 14.00 7.31
N PHE A 229 12.59 14.07 7.32
CA PHE A 229 11.73 13.30 8.21
C PHE A 229 11.00 12.23 7.40
N GLU A 230 11.39 10.98 7.56
CA GLU A 230 10.75 9.82 6.92
C GLU A 230 9.54 9.39 7.75
N PHE A 231 8.36 9.64 7.23
CA PHE A 231 7.07 9.36 7.85
C PHE A 231 6.42 8.16 7.14
N ASN A 232 6.86 6.94 7.46
CA ASN A 232 6.52 5.72 6.72
C ASN A 232 5.16 5.10 7.09
N THR A 233 4.55 5.48 8.23
CA THR A 233 3.22 4.98 8.62
C THR A 233 2.48 5.95 9.53
N CYS A 234 1.17 6.01 9.39
CA CYS A 234 0.24 6.69 10.31
C CYS A 234 -0.32 5.70 11.36
N GLY A 235 0.45 4.72 11.79
CA GLY A 235 0.03 3.71 12.76
C GLY A 235 0.94 3.63 13.98
N PRO A 236 0.43 3.17 15.14
CA PRO A 236 1.27 2.90 16.30
C PRO A 236 2.21 1.72 16.02
N ASN A 237 3.39 1.76 16.62
CA ASN A 237 4.31 0.64 16.60
C ASN A 237 5.02 0.56 17.95
N ASP A 238 4.72 -0.47 18.72
CA ASP A 238 5.24 -0.65 20.09
C ASP A 238 6.73 -1.00 20.13
N LYS A 239 7.32 -1.40 19.01
CA LYS A 239 8.74 -1.71 18.88
C LYS A 239 9.63 -0.48 18.74
N PHE A 240 9.05 0.70 18.47
CA PHE A 240 9.76 1.93 18.16
C PHE A 240 9.38 3.06 19.14
N PRO A 241 10.22 4.11 19.28
CA PRO A 241 9.88 5.28 20.07
C PRO A 241 8.53 5.87 19.69
N GLN A 242 7.83 6.47 20.63
CA GLN A 242 6.56 7.12 20.38
C GLN A 242 6.70 8.21 19.33
N PHE A 243 5.74 8.28 18.40
CA PHE A 243 5.74 9.22 17.27
C PHE A 243 6.02 10.66 17.68
N ASP A 244 5.34 11.16 18.72
CA ASP A 244 5.52 12.55 19.20
C ASP A 244 6.95 12.82 19.65
N SER A 245 7.61 11.86 20.27
CA SER A 245 9.00 12.01 20.71
C SER A 245 9.96 12.09 19.52
N VAL A 246 9.71 11.32 18.46
CA VAL A 246 10.54 11.37 17.25
C VAL A 246 10.34 12.69 16.50
N VAL A 247 9.09 13.14 16.35
CA VAL A 247 8.80 14.45 15.72
C VAL A 247 9.44 15.59 16.53
N ALA A 248 9.26 15.61 17.85
CA ALA A 248 9.87 16.63 18.71
C ALA A 248 11.39 16.63 18.59
N ALA A 249 12.03 15.46 18.64
CA ALA A 249 13.48 15.34 18.48
C ALA A 249 13.98 15.79 17.10
N CYS A 250 13.22 15.51 16.04
CA CYS A 250 13.51 16.02 14.71
C CYS A 250 13.49 17.55 14.68
N ILE A 251 12.40 18.17 15.16
CA ILE A 251 12.24 19.63 15.16
C ILE A 251 13.26 20.30 16.08
N ASP A 252 13.55 19.75 17.26
CA ASP A 252 14.62 20.26 18.14
C ASP A 252 15.98 20.23 17.42
N SER A 253 16.31 19.13 16.74
CA SER A 253 17.56 19.02 16.00
C SER A 253 17.64 20.01 14.85
N VAL A 254 16.58 20.14 14.06
CA VAL A 254 16.47 21.10 12.95
C VAL A 254 16.70 22.53 13.46
N ASN A 255 16.04 22.91 14.56
CA ASN A 255 16.19 24.22 15.19
C ASN A 255 17.59 24.44 15.78
N HIS A 256 18.15 23.40 16.43
CA HIS A 256 19.49 23.46 17.02
C HIS A 256 20.58 23.73 15.96
N TYR A 257 20.49 23.09 14.82
CA TYR A 257 21.43 23.29 13.71
C TYR A 257 21.07 24.46 12.80
N GLY A 258 19.94 25.15 13.04
CA GLY A 258 19.49 26.27 12.23
C GLY A 258 19.13 25.90 10.79
N ILE A 259 18.62 24.70 10.56
CA ILE A 259 18.28 24.20 9.24
C ILE A 259 16.99 24.84 8.70
N ASN A 260 17.06 25.38 7.49
CA ASN A 260 15.96 26.11 6.85
C ASN A 260 15.06 25.24 5.97
N HIS A 261 15.48 24.02 5.59
CA HIS A 261 14.78 23.15 4.66
C HIS A 261 14.48 21.79 5.28
N LEU A 262 13.20 21.54 5.61
CA LEU A 262 12.74 20.24 6.13
C LEU A 262 11.91 19.52 5.08
N PHE A 263 12.36 18.34 4.69
CA PHE A 263 11.61 17.42 3.85
C PHE A 263 10.81 16.44 4.70
N VAL A 264 9.55 16.23 4.34
CA VAL A 264 8.64 15.27 4.95
C VAL A 264 8.34 14.20 3.92
N ASP A 265 8.97 13.05 4.06
CA ASP A 265 8.84 11.94 3.12
C ASP A 265 7.69 11.02 3.54
N ILE A 266 6.59 11.08 2.81
CA ILE A 266 5.43 10.18 2.91
C ILE A 266 5.33 9.24 1.71
N SER A 267 6.38 9.13 0.91
CA SER A 267 6.36 8.41 -0.37
C SER A 267 6.08 6.91 -0.23
N HIS A 268 6.32 6.33 0.94
CA HIS A 268 6.05 4.92 1.25
C HIS A 268 5.01 4.73 2.36
N ASN A 269 4.30 5.81 2.73
CA ASN A 269 3.30 5.78 3.78
C ASN A 269 1.95 5.26 3.25
N GLY A 270 1.60 4.05 3.62
CA GLY A 270 0.32 3.42 3.28
C GLY A 270 -0.87 3.92 4.10
N GLY A 271 -0.70 4.92 4.97
CA GLY A 271 -1.77 5.49 5.77
C GLY A 271 -1.86 4.93 7.19
N GLY A 272 -3.06 4.88 7.71
CA GLY A 272 -3.41 4.50 9.07
C GLY A 272 -4.36 5.51 9.72
N ASN A 273 -4.01 6.03 10.90
CA ASN A 273 -4.85 6.97 11.65
C ASN A 273 -4.46 8.43 11.35
N ASP A 274 -5.43 9.23 10.90
CA ASP A 274 -5.30 10.67 10.59
C ASP A 274 -4.72 11.50 11.75
N ALA A 275 -4.89 11.03 12.98
CA ALA A 275 -4.33 11.71 14.15
C ALA A 275 -2.81 11.87 14.08
N PHE A 276 -2.08 10.99 13.38
CA PHE A 276 -0.63 11.12 13.19
C PHE A 276 -0.29 12.33 12.31
N CYS A 277 -1.05 12.56 11.24
CA CYS A 277 -0.91 13.75 10.41
C CYS A 277 -1.13 15.03 11.24
N LYS A 278 -2.20 15.05 12.03
CA LYS A 278 -2.50 16.17 12.94
C LYS A 278 -1.36 16.41 13.95
N ARG A 279 -0.85 15.35 14.58
CA ARG A 279 0.23 15.43 15.58
C ARG A 279 1.51 16.01 14.99
N PHE A 280 1.87 15.62 13.75
CA PHE A 280 2.98 16.24 13.02
C PHE A 280 2.72 17.72 12.74
N LEU A 281 1.55 18.06 12.19
CA LEU A 281 1.19 19.43 11.83
C LEU A 281 1.17 20.38 13.03
N CYS A 282 0.86 19.90 14.24
CA CYS A 282 0.92 20.72 15.46
C CYS A 282 2.32 21.28 15.79
N HIS A 283 3.38 20.75 15.19
CA HIS A 283 4.76 21.25 15.34
C HIS A 283 5.17 22.29 14.29
N LEU A 284 4.25 22.68 13.40
CA LEU A 284 4.51 23.69 12.38
C LEU A 284 4.06 25.07 12.86
N ASP A 285 4.92 26.07 12.68
CA ASP A 285 4.57 27.47 12.96
C ASP A 285 3.69 28.06 11.85
N GLY A 286 2.80 28.99 12.21
CA GLY A 286 1.98 29.72 11.25
C GLY A 286 0.80 28.95 10.66
N LEU A 287 0.47 27.76 11.14
CA LEU A 287 -0.74 27.05 10.73
C LEU A 287 -2.01 27.76 11.26
N PRO A 288 -3.10 27.78 10.46
CA PRO A 288 -4.40 28.22 10.98
C PRO A 288 -4.86 27.31 12.14
N ASP A 289 -5.53 27.89 13.15
CA ASP A 289 -6.07 27.12 14.29
C ASP A 289 -7.00 25.98 13.86
N THR A 290 -7.63 26.13 12.71
CA THR A 290 -8.56 25.14 12.15
C THR A 290 -8.54 25.15 10.64
N VAL A 291 -8.46 23.96 10.04
CA VAL A 291 -8.52 23.76 8.59
C VAL A 291 -9.68 22.84 8.21
N ALA A 292 -10.24 23.00 7.02
CA ALA A 292 -11.13 22.01 6.43
C ALA A 292 -10.26 20.84 5.90
N ALA A 293 -10.54 19.63 6.38
CA ALA A 293 -9.74 18.43 6.05
C ALA A 293 -10.40 17.60 4.95
N MET A 294 -11.69 17.30 5.10
CA MET A 294 -12.44 16.47 4.19
C MET A 294 -13.95 16.74 4.30
N ASP A 295 -14.68 16.33 3.29
CA ASP A 295 -16.12 16.20 3.31
C ASP A 295 -16.45 14.70 3.41
N MET A 296 -17.15 14.29 4.44
CA MET A 296 -17.39 12.90 4.79
C MET A 296 -18.87 12.55 4.73
N THR A 297 -19.17 11.43 4.12
CA THR A 297 -20.45 10.76 4.18
C THR A 297 -20.34 9.63 5.19
N ASP A 298 -21.04 9.77 6.32
CA ASP A 298 -21.08 8.77 7.39
C ASP A 298 -22.34 7.91 7.18
N THR A 299 -22.18 6.64 6.93
CA THR A 299 -23.28 5.68 6.96
C THR A 299 -23.34 5.13 8.37
N GLU A 300 -24.29 5.60 9.18
CA GLU A 300 -24.68 4.82 10.35
C GLU A 300 -25.27 3.48 9.85
N MET A 301 -24.86 2.38 10.49
CA MET A 301 -25.28 1.03 10.11
C MET A 301 -26.77 0.99 9.73
N GLY A 302 -27.07 0.72 8.46
CA GLY A 302 -28.41 0.45 7.96
C GLY A 302 -29.19 1.59 7.30
N THR A 303 -28.65 2.77 7.09
CA THR A 303 -29.39 3.86 6.41
C THR A 303 -28.57 4.53 5.31
N VAL A 304 -28.65 3.97 4.11
CA VAL A 304 -28.20 4.65 2.88
C VAL A 304 -29.41 5.42 2.27
N ALA A 305 -30.02 6.30 3.02
CA ALA A 305 -31.03 7.21 2.50
C ALA A 305 -30.54 8.65 2.66
N ASN A 306 -29.85 9.18 1.63
CA ASN A 306 -29.32 10.54 1.59
C ASN A 306 -28.41 10.88 2.79
N PRO A 307 -27.21 10.32 2.85
CA PRO A 307 -26.24 10.75 3.86
C PRO A 307 -25.88 12.21 3.62
N GLU A 308 -26.12 13.07 4.58
CA GLU A 308 -25.64 14.46 4.54
C GLU A 308 -24.12 14.46 4.55
N GLU A 309 -23.51 15.05 3.54
CA GLU A 309 -22.07 15.26 3.49
C GLU A 309 -21.68 16.25 4.60
N LYS A 310 -20.91 15.78 5.59
CA LYS A 310 -20.44 16.61 6.70
C LYS A 310 -19.01 17.09 6.47
N ARG A 311 -18.80 18.42 6.56
CA ARG A 311 -17.45 18.96 6.51
C ARG A 311 -16.71 18.67 7.81
N VAL A 312 -15.64 17.88 7.70
CA VAL A 312 -14.74 17.59 8.82
C VAL A 312 -13.66 18.64 8.88
N LYS A 313 -13.53 19.28 10.04
CA LYS A 313 -12.48 20.25 10.32
C LYS A 313 -11.43 19.62 11.24
N MET A 314 -10.16 19.95 10.98
CA MET A 314 -9.05 19.58 11.83
C MET A 314 -8.56 20.83 12.57
N SER A 315 -8.57 20.80 13.90
CA SER A 315 -8.09 21.88 14.74
C SER A 315 -6.70 21.55 15.27
N PHE A 316 -5.83 22.55 15.28
CA PHE A 316 -4.44 22.42 15.76
C PHE A 316 -4.24 23.21 17.05
N THR A 317 -3.52 22.60 17.97
CA THR A 317 -2.96 23.29 19.12
C THR A 317 -1.45 23.23 18.96
N PRO A 318 -0.76 24.37 18.82
CA PRO A 318 0.70 24.39 18.66
C PRO A 318 1.39 23.58 19.74
N LYS A 319 2.33 22.74 19.35
CA LYS A 319 3.07 21.84 20.23
C LYS A 319 4.57 22.10 20.05
N HIS A 320 5.19 22.65 21.10
CA HIS A 320 6.63 22.91 21.07
C HIS A 320 7.46 21.62 21.10
N PRO A 321 8.62 21.59 20.41
CA PRO A 321 9.17 22.70 19.61
C PRO A 321 8.40 22.95 18.31
N LEU A 322 8.45 24.19 17.80
CA LEU A 322 7.84 24.59 16.53
C LEU A 322 8.91 24.80 15.45
N TYR A 323 8.57 24.46 14.20
CA TYR A 323 9.40 24.70 13.03
C TYR A 323 8.77 25.77 12.13
N GLY A 324 9.53 26.83 11.85
CA GLY A 324 9.12 27.96 11.01
C GLY A 324 9.91 28.10 9.70
N GLY A 325 10.71 27.12 9.33
CA GLY A 325 11.46 27.11 8.07
C GLY A 325 10.62 26.63 6.88
N LYS A 326 11.29 26.32 5.77
CA LYS A 326 10.64 25.85 4.52
C LYS A 326 10.39 24.35 4.58
N LEU A 327 9.17 23.95 4.25
CA LEU A 327 8.74 22.56 4.16
C LEU A 327 8.71 22.10 2.71
N TYR A 328 8.96 20.80 2.51
CA TYR A 328 8.83 20.07 1.25
C TYR A 328 8.19 18.72 1.54
N PHE A 329 7.18 18.31 0.77
CA PHE A 329 6.52 17.02 0.96
C PHE A 329 6.86 16.10 -0.20
N ILE A 330 7.41 14.92 0.11
CA ILE A 330 7.73 13.89 -0.89
C ILE A 330 6.65 12.83 -0.85
N GLN A 331 6.02 12.57 -1.99
CA GLN A 331 4.99 11.54 -2.15
C GLN A 331 5.27 10.62 -3.33
N SER A 332 4.60 9.48 -3.39
CA SER A 332 4.66 8.58 -4.54
C SER A 332 3.34 7.83 -4.74
N GLN A 333 3.29 6.96 -5.75
CA GLN A 333 2.18 6.04 -5.94
C GLN A 333 1.94 5.08 -4.76
N PHE A 334 2.85 5.00 -3.79
CA PHE A 334 2.67 4.22 -2.56
C PHE A 334 2.13 5.04 -1.38
N THR A 335 1.96 6.34 -1.55
CA THR A 335 1.26 7.21 -0.59
C THR A 335 -0.23 6.92 -0.64
N TYR A 336 -0.81 6.42 0.49
CA TYR A 336 -2.19 5.96 0.52
C TYR A 336 -2.94 6.36 1.79
N SER A 337 -4.30 6.40 1.73
CA SER A 337 -5.19 6.60 2.88
C SER A 337 -4.84 7.87 3.69
N ALA A 338 -4.60 7.78 5.00
CA ALA A 338 -4.27 8.94 5.85
C ALA A 338 -3.08 9.77 5.35
N ALA A 339 -2.11 9.18 4.65
CA ALA A 339 -1.00 9.92 4.08
C ALA A 339 -1.44 10.85 2.93
N ILE A 340 -2.50 10.48 2.18
CA ILE A 340 -3.11 11.35 1.16
C ILE A 340 -3.68 12.62 1.80
N LEU A 341 -4.26 12.50 3.00
CA LEU A 341 -4.75 13.66 3.75
C LEU A 341 -3.61 14.66 4.00
N LEU A 342 -2.45 14.19 4.45
CA LEU A 342 -1.29 15.07 4.68
C LEU A 342 -0.81 15.74 3.39
N ALA A 343 -0.68 14.98 2.30
CA ALA A 343 -0.33 15.49 0.98
C ALA A 343 -1.34 16.56 0.50
N ASN A 344 -2.64 16.29 0.66
CA ASN A 344 -3.69 17.23 0.29
C ASN A 344 -3.65 18.51 1.14
N LEU A 345 -3.48 18.38 2.45
CA LEU A 345 -3.38 19.55 3.34
C LEU A 345 -2.15 20.40 2.99
N ALA A 346 -1.00 19.77 2.72
CA ALA A 346 0.21 20.46 2.28
C ALA A 346 -0.07 21.34 1.06
N LYS A 347 -0.82 20.81 0.09
CA LYS A 347 -1.17 21.49 -1.15
C LYS A 347 -2.24 22.57 -0.96
N GLN A 348 -3.35 22.25 -0.31
CA GLN A 348 -4.49 23.16 -0.13
C GLN A 348 -4.13 24.37 0.73
N TYR A 349 -3.29 24.19 1.75
CA TYR A 349 -2.86 25.24 2.65
C TYR A 349 -1.47 25.80 2.35
N ARG A 350 -0.88 25.40 1.22
CA ARG A 350 0.43 25.88 0.74
C ARG A 350 1.52 25.78 1.81
N LEU A 351 1.56 24.65 2.51
CA LEU A 351 2.55 24.43 3.57
C LEU A 351 3.96 24.25 2.99
N GLY A 352 4.06 23.80 1.76
CA GLY A 352 5.27 23.61 0.99
C GLY A 352 4.99 22.87 -0.32
N PRO A 353 5.94 22.86 -1.28
CA PRO A 353 5.76 22.14 -2.54
C PRO A 353 5.67 20.63 -2.30
N VAL A 354 4.78 19.99 -3.05
CA VAL A 354 4.61 18.54 -3.10
C VAL A 354 5.41 17.99 -4.28
N ILE A 355 6.33 17.09 -4.02
CA ILE A 355 7.30 16.56 -4.99
C ILE A 355 7.09 15.06 -5.14
N GLY A 356 7.16 14.54 -6.36
CA GLY A 356 7.12 13.11 -6.64
C GLY A 356 6.10 12.69 -7.67
N GLU A 357 5.34 11.63 -7.37
CA GLU A 357 4.34 11.03 -8.23
C GLU A 357 2.92 11.34 -7.69
N GLU A 358 1.89 11.11 -8.51
CA GLU A 358 0.51 11.09 -8.01
C GLU A 358 0.35 10.03 -6.91
N THR A 359 -0.44 10.34 -5.86
CA THR A 359 -0.71 9.39 -4.78
C THR A 359 -1.45 8.15 -5.26
N GLY A 360 -1.25 7.01 -4.60
CA GLY A 360 -1.82 5.72 -5.00
C GLY A 360 -3.33 5.65 -4.89
N GLY A 361 -3.92 6.28 -3.88
CA GLY A 361 -5.37 6.32 -3.75
C GLY A 361 -5.98 7.60 -4.32
N LEU A 362 -7.29 7.56 -4.53
CA LEU A 362 -8.06 8.71 -4.97
C LEU A 362 -8.28 9.72 -3.83
N THR A 363 -8.59 10.95 -4.20
CA THR A 363 -8.98 11.98 -3.22
C THR A 363 -10.44 11.88 -2.78
N THR A 364 -11.26 11.05 -3.44
CA THR A 364 -12.48 10.46 -2.87
C THR A 364 -12.25 8.98 -2.68
N THR A 365 -12.43 8.48 -1.48
CA THR A 365 -12.15 7.09 -1.12
C THR A 365 -13.15 6.56 -0.10
N PHE A 366 -13.30 5.24 -0.06
CA PHE A 366 -13.97 4.56 1.03
C PHE A 366 -12.95 4.22 2.11
N THR A 367 -13.35 4.13 3.36
CA THR A 367 -12.41 3.98 4.47
C THR A 367 -13.05 3.37 5.70
N ARG A 368 -12.22 3.14 6.72
CA ARG A 368 -12.58 2.54 8.01
C ARG A 368 -13.25 1.19 7.80
N HIS A 369 -12.44 0.17 7.53
CA HIS A 369 -12.95 -1.18 7.33
C HIS A 369 -13.31 -1.86 8.64
N ASN A 370 -14.44 -2.55 8.63
CA ASN A 370 -14.87 -3.47 9.68
C ASN A 370 -14.39 -4.87 9.32
N SER A 371 -13.87 -5.59 10.31
CA SER A 371 -13.43 -6.98 10.16
C SER A 371 -14.57 -7.94 10.52
N ILE A 372 -14.98 -8.77 9.57
CA ILE A 372 -16.12 -9.69 9.68
C ILE A 372 -15.62 -11.10 9.41
N SER A 373 -15.79 -12.00 10.36
CA SER A 373 -15.45 -13.42 10.18
C SER A 373 -16.60 -14.16 9.54
N LEU A 374 -16.35 -14.90 8.45
CA LEU A 374 -17.34 -15.75 7.80
C LEU A 374 -17.60 -16.99 8.66
N PRO A 375 -18.89 -17.36 8.87
CA PRO A 375 -19.29 -18.29 9.94
C PRO A 375 -18.75 -19.72 9.77
N ASN A 376 -18.56 -20.21 8.54
CA ASN A 376 -18.16 -21.61 8.29
C ASN A 376 -16.69 -21.71 7.88
N SER A 377 -16.22 -20.86 6.98
CA SER A 377 -14.84 -20.92 6.48
C SER A 377 -13.83 -20.26 7.42
N GLY A 378 -14.29 -19.34 8.30
CA GLY A 378 -13.42 -18.51 9.13
C GLY A 378 -12.61 -17.47 8.33
N LEU A 379 -12.85 -17.32 7.03
CA LEU A 379 -12.25 -16.25 6.22
C LEU A 379 -12.70 -14.89 6.77
N THR A 380 -11.82 -13.92 6.71
CA THR A 380 -12.12 -12.56 7.12
C THR A 380 -12.51 -11.72 5.92
N PHE A 381 -13.64 -11.05 6.00
CA PHE A 381 -14.06 -10.01 5.07
C PHE A 381 -13.87 -8.64 5.72
N TYR A 382 -13.19 -7.75 5.03
CA TYR A 382 -13.01 -6.35 5.44
C TYR A 382 -13.95 -5.49 4.61
N CYS A 383 -14.74 -4.63 5.25
CA CYS A 383 -15.74 -3.79 4.58
C CYS A 383 -15.66 -2.35 5.06
N SER A 384 -15.50 -1.43 4.13
CA SER A 384 -15.53 0.02 4.39
C SER A 384 -16.91 0.48 4.81
N ASP A 385 -16.98 1.37 5.81
CA ASP A 385 -18.26 1.91 6.31
C ASP A 385 -18.39 3.43 6.12
N LYS A 386 -17.41 4.07 5.49
CA LYS A 386 -17.40 5.53 5.25
C LYS A 386 -16.89 5.84 3.87
N GLN A 387 -17.42 6.92 3.30
CA GLN A 387 -16.85 7.60 2.13
C GLN A 387 -16.44 9.00 2.54
N PHE A 388 -15.27 9.45 2.09
CA PHE A 388 -14.88 10.84 2.21
C PHE A 388 -14.19 11.37 0.95
N ARG A 389 -14.29 12.69 0.77
CA ARG A 389 -13.55 13.42 -0.25
C ARG A 389 -12.65 14.46 0.42
N HIS A 390 -11.38 14.46 0.08
CA HIS A 390 -10.46 15.46 0.60
C HIS A 390 -10.87 16.87 0.16
N PHE A 391 -10.80 17.81 1.11
CA PHE A 391 -11.21 19.19 0.89
C PHE A 391 -10.48 19.81 -0.31
N GLY A 392 -11.22 20.54 -1.15
CA GLY A 392 -10.68 21.25 -2.31
C GLY A 392 -10.35 20.39 -3.52
N THR A 393 -10.77 19.10 -3.54
CA THR A 393 -10.51 18.17 -4.65
C THR A 393 -11.79 17.81 -5.41
N THR A 394 -11.62 17.28 -6.63
CA THR A 394 -12.73 16.73 -7.43
C THR A 394 -13.05 15.28 -7.11
N GLY A 395 -12.12 14.58 -6.43
CA GLY A 395 -12.27 13.19 -6.04
C GLY A 395 -11.92 12.14 -7.08
N SER A 396 -11.70 12.53 -8.33
CA SER A 396 -11.54 11.58 -9.45
C SER A 396 -10.12 11.06 -9.66
N ARG A 397 -9.17 11.55 -8.88
CA ARG A 397 -7.76 11.15 -8.95
C ARG A 397 -7.04 11.37 -7.62
N GLY A 398 -5.81 10.92 -7.51
CA GLY A 398 -4.94 11.18 -6.37
C GLY A 398 -4.50 12.63 -6.24
N VAL A 399 -3.68 12.94 -5.24
CA VAL A 399 -3.04 14.24 -5.10
C VAL A 399 -1.90 14.33 -6.11
N LEU A 400 -1.99 15.30 -7.02
CA LEU A 400 -0.95 15.56 -8.00
C LEU A 400 0.23 16.29 -7.36
N PRO A 401 1.47 15.92 -7.65
CA PRO A 401 2.63 16.68 -7.20
C PRO A 401 2.71 18.05 -7.88
N ASP A 402 3.36 18.99 -7.21
CA ASP A 402 3.74 20.28 -7.81
C ASP A 402 4.97 20.12 -8.71
N ILE A 403 5.86 19.20 -8.35
CA ILE A 403 7.07 18.86 -9.10
C ILE A 403 7.07 17.35 -9.34
N SER A 404 6.93 16.95 -10.60
CA SER A 404 6.94 15.53 -10.98
C SER A 404 8.36 14.95 -10.93
N LEU A 405 8.51 13.84 -10.20
CA LEU A 405 9.77 13.12 -10.05
C LEU A 405 9.46 11.65 -9.76
N GLU A 406 10.18 10.72 -10.37
CA GLU A 406 10.05 9.30 -10.07
C GLU A 406 10.65 9.00 -8.70
N ILE A 407 9.82 8.57 -7.77
CA ILE A 407 10.16 8.35 -6.36
C ILE A 407 9.93 6.90 -5.95
N GLY A 408 8.72 6.38 -6.12
CA GLY A 408 8.24 5.16 -5.49
C GLY A 408 9.22 3.99 -5.55
N TYR A 409 9.44 3.41 -6.73
CA TYR A 409 10.33 2.25 -6.88
C TYR A 409 11.82 2.60 -6.67
N LYS A 410 12.23 3.82 -7.02
CA LYS A 410 13.63 4.24 -6.93
C LYS A 410 14.14 4.30 -5.49
N TYR A 411 13.27 4.70 -4.55
CA TYR A 411 13.62 4.87 -3.15
C TYR A 411 12.97 3.81 -2.23
N LEU A 412 12.53 2.70 -2.80
CA LEU A 412 11.84 1.64 -2.06
C LEU A 412 12.70 1.03 -0.93
N PHE A 413 14.03 1.00 -1.13
CA PHE A 413 14.98 0.35 -0.21
C PHE A 413 16.06 1.26 0.35
N ARG A 414 15.99 2.57 0.09
CA ARG A 414 16.95 3.54 0.62
C ARG A 414 16.32 4.90 0.88
N SER A 415 16.92 5.66 1.77
CA SER A 415 16.59 7.06 2.02
C SER A 415 17.21 7.98 0.96
N PHE A 416 16.76 9.23 0.96
CA PHE A 416 17.34 10.30 0.12
C PHE A 416 18.67 10.77 0.68
N THR A 417 19.62 11.06 -0.21
CA THR A 417 20.87 11.74 0.16
C THR A 417 20.67 13.25 0.23
N ALA A 418 21.58 13.94 0.92
CA ALA A 418 21.55 15.41 1.00
C ALA A 418 21.61 16.09 -0.38
N GLU A 419 22.40 15.54 -1.32
CA GLU A 419 22.53 16.06 -2.68
C GLU A 419 21.22 15.91 -3.48
N GLU A 420 20.48 14.82 -3.28
CA GLU A 420 19.17 14.61 -3.91
C GLU A 420 18.15 15.62 -3.38
N LEU A 421 18.13 15.87 -2.07
CA LEU A 421 17.26 16.87 -1.44
C LEU A 421 17.61 18.29 -1.95
N GLN A 422 18.90 18.64 -2.08
CA GLN A 422 19.33 19.92 -2.64
C GLN A 422 18.91 20.10 -4.12
N LYS A 423 18.90 19.04 -4.91
CA LYS A 423 18.36 19.08 -6.28
C LYS A 423 16.87 19.38 -6.28
N MET A 424 16.10 18.82 -5.36
CA MET A 424 14.65 19.10 -5.22
C MET A 424 14.39 20.56 -4.84
N ILE A 425 15.21 21.17 -3.95
CA ILE A 425 15.13 22.60 -3.63
C ILE A 425 15.37 23.43 -4.89
N THR A 426 16.40 23.08 -5.67
CA THR A 426 16.71 23.78 -6.91
C THR A 426 15.56 23.75 -7.91
N MET A 427 14.93 22.58 -8.09
CA MET A 427 13.76 22.39 -8.96
C MET A 427 12.57 23.24 -8.47
N SER A 428 12.33 23.28 -7.16
CA SER A 428 11.27 24.09 -6.57
C SER A 428 11.47 25.59 -6.84
N ASN A 429 12.68 26.10 -6.60
CA ASN A 429 13.01 27.51 -6.83
C ASN A 429 12.92 27.93 -8.31
N GLN A 430 13.11 26.99 -9.25
CA GLN A 430 12.95 27.25 -10.69
C GLN A 430 11.48 27.37 -11.09
N LYS A 431 10.61 26.55 -10.48
CA LYS A 431 9.17 26.60 -10.73
C LYS A 431 8.53 27.88 -10.23
N ASP A 432 8.93 28.38 -9.07
CA ASP A 432 8.42 29.62 -8.49
C ASP A 432 8.74 30.88 -9.33
N LYS A 433 9.66 30.77 -10.28
CA LYS A 433 10.06 31.85 -11.19
C LYS A 433 9.32 31.84 -12.53
N GLN A 434 8.55 30.77 -12.81
CA GLN A 434 7.71 30.64 -14.01
C GLN A 434 6.27 31.00 -13.73
#